data_9ae8a5c401ead2e44b92e55cec6e32e5
#
_entry.id   9ae8a5c401ead2e44b92e55cec6e32e5
#
_cell.length_a   1.000
_cell.length_b   1.000
_cell.length_c   1.000
_cell.angle_alpha   90.00
_cell.angle_beta   90.00
_cell.angle_gamma   90.00
#
_symmetry.space_group_name_H-M   'P 1'
#
loop_
_entity.id
_entity.type
_entity.pdbx_description
1 polymer ?
#
loop_
_entity_poly.entity_id
_entity_poly.type
_entity_poly.pdbx_seq_one_letter_code
_entity_poly.pdbx_strand_id
1 'polypeptide(L)'
;PLRLVGSEMCIRDRFLEDSVKTYLQQPGNTPYQPTDSDQCEVYMQSPVPFDPTHEPVRGGATLINNQAICPLNAFAIHRLKMVRPELPHQGLSNLQRGNLLHQIMFLLWDSWRSSSYLHDTSDQLLEQQLEQIIADVIDTQSRHIPCLRGDRYRLLERRRLQKLISRWLDVERQREPFEVLALEHSTTVQLGTLTLSLTLDRIDQIGEKRLIIDYKSGAVSSGGWHAQRLFDAQLPLYVV
;
A
#
# COMPACT_ATOMS: atom_id res chain seq x y z
N PRO A 1 -10.26 33.80 2.24
CA PRO A 1 -11.29 32.90 1.79
C PRO A 1 -10.60 31.69 1.22
N LEU A 2 -10.62 30.64 2.00
CA LEU A 2 -10.29 29.30 1.56
C LEU A 2 -11.28 28.95 0.46
N ARG A 3 -10.91 29.25 -0.77
CA ARG A 3 -11.51 28.54 -1.88
C ARG A 3 -10.97 27.13 -1.77
N LEU A 4 -11.81 26.30 -1.19
CA LEU A 4 -11.65 24.89 -1.17
C LEU A 4 -11.20 24.39 -2.53
N VAL A 5 -10.22 23.59 -2.50
CA VAL A 5 -9.88 22.56 -3.49
C VAL A 5 -11.14 21.75 -3.93
N GLY A 6 -12.32 22.16 -3.50
CA GLY A 6 -13.61 21.63 -3.86
C GLY A 6 -14.05 21.87 -5.29
N SER A 7 -13.47 22.81 -6.03
CA SER A 7 -13.95 23.03 -7.39
C SER A 7 -13.49 21.95 -8.38
N GLU A 8 -12.36 21.30 -8.16
CA GLU A 8 -11.93 20.21 -9.03
C GLU A 8 -12.43 18.83 -8.58
N MET A 9 -12.68 18.64 -7.30
CA MET A 9 -13.50 17.51 -6.86
C MET A 9 -14.95 17.62 -7.36
N CYS A 10 -15.49 18.80 -7.49
CA CYS A 10 -16.82 19.04 -8.08
C CYS A 10 -16.92 18.67 -9.57
N ILE A 11 -15.83 18.47 -10.31
CA ILE A 11 -15.93 17.99 -11.70
C ILE A 11 -16.31 16.50 -11.74
N ARG A 12 -15.90 15.71 -10.78
CA ARG A 12 -16.42 14.34 -10.59
C ARG A 12 -17.86 14.35 -10.05
N ASP A 13 -18.20 15.33 -9.23
CA ASP A 13 -19.53 15.51 -8.70
C ASP A 13 -20.55 15.94 -9.75
N ARG A 14 -20.15 16.57 -10.87
CA ARG A 14 -21.08 16.89 -11.96
C ARG A 14 -21.73 15.65 -12.56
N PHE A 15 -20.99 14.55 -12.72
CA PHE A 15 -21.58 13.30 -13.19
C PHE A 15 -22.48 12.63 -12.14
N LEU A 16 -22.11 12.76 -10.86
CA LEU A 16 -22.97 12.32 -9.77
C LEU A 16 -24.19 13.23 -9.62
N GLU A 17 -23.99 14.55 -9.79
CA GLU A 17 -25.05 15.55 -9.69
C GLU A 17 -26.11 15.35 -10.78
N ASP A 18 -25.73 15.08 -12.01
CA ASP A 18 -26.67 14.80 -13.10
C ASP A 18 -27.38 13.46 -12.89
N SER A 19 -26.71 12.44 -12.39
CA SER A 19 -27.33 11.17 -12.03
C SER A 19 -28.28 11.29 -10.86
N VAL A 20 -27.92 12.08 -9.84
CA VAL A 20 -28.78 12.38 -8.70
C VAL A 20 -29.96 13.23 -9.10
N LYS A 21 -29.77 14.25 -9.94
CA LYS A 21 -30.86 15.04 -10.51
C LYS A 21 -31.85 14.19 -11.29
N THR A 22 -31.35 13.29 -12.13
CA THR A 22 -32.18 12.36 -12.88
C THR A 22 -32.94 11.41 -11.96
N TYR A 23 -32.28 10.89 -10.91
CA TYR A 23 -32.92 10.03 -9.92
C TYR A 23 -34.00 10.78 -9.14
N LEU A 24 -33.76 12.04 -8.76
CA LEU A 24 -34.69 12.88 -7.99
C LEU A 24 -35.87 13.38 -8.83
N GLN A 25 -35.78 13.39 -10.16
CA GLN A 25 -36.88 13.71 -11.08
C GLN A 25 -37.85 12.53 -11.30
N GLN A 26 -37.53 11.35 -10.79
CA GLN A 26 -38.44 10.20 -10.89
C GLN A 26 -39.62 10.37 -9.90
N PRO A 27 -40.84 10.05 -10.29
CA PRO A 27 -42.01 10.10 -9.41
C PRO A 27 -41.80 9.21 -8.17
N GLY A 28 -41.83 9.80 -7.00
CA GLY A 28 -41.66 9.14 -5.70
C GLY A 28 -40.30 9.36 -5.04
N ASN A 29 -39.30 9.91 -5.75
CA ASN A 29 -38.00 10.26 -5.18
C ASN A 29 -37.95 11.77 -4.88
N THR A 30 -38.58 12.20 -3.80
CA THR A 30 -38.44 13.59 -3.35
C THR A 30 -37.19 13.75 -2.52
N PRO A 31 -36.31 14.73 -2.85
CA PRO A 31 -35.20 15.03 -1.98
C PRO A 31 -35.69 15.48 -0.62
N TYR A 32 -35.03 15.02 0.44
CA TYR A 32 -35.19 15.65 1.75
C TYR A 32 -34.80 17.13 1.59
N GLN A 33 -35.78 18.01 1.57
CA GLN A 33 -35.55 19.45 1.70
C GLN A 33 -35.52 19.75 3.19
N PRO A 34 -34.39 20.21 3.74
CA PRO A 34 -34.41 20.76 5.07
C PRO A 34 -35.38 21.96 5.05
N THR A 35 -36.40 21.89 5.87
CA THR A 35 -37.52 22.82 5.87
C THR A 35 -37.17 24.21 6.36
N ASP A 36 -35.92 24.44 6.80
CA ASP A 36 -35.47 25.77 7.23
C ASP A 36 -33.94 25.84 7.15
N SER A 37 -33.39 26.52 6.13
CA SER A 37 -31.98 26.79 6.01
C SER A 37 -31.44 27.68 7.15
N ASP A 38 -32.31 28.38 7.85
CA ASP A 38 -31.96 29.30 8.93
C ASP A 38 -31.78 28.60 10.29
N GLN A 39 -32.12 27.30 10.38
CA GLN A 39 -31.93 26.49 11.58
C GLN A 39 -30.71 25.56 11.53
N CYS A 40 -29.88 25.65 10.49
CA CYS A 40 -28.58 24.93 10.48
C CYS A 40 -27.65 25.60 11.49
N GLU A 41 -27.52 25.02 12.66
CA GLU A 41 -26.47 25.40 13.60
C GLU A 41 -25.09 25.05 12.96
N VAL A 42 -24.35 26.10 12.64
CA VAL A 42 -22.96 25.93 12.18
C VAL A 42 -22.11 25.66 13.41
N TYR A 43 -21.86 24.41 13.72
CA TYR A 43 -20.87 24.03 14.72
C TYR A 43 -19.46 24.29 14.18
N MET A 44 -18.90 25.43 14.55
CA MET A 44 -17.47 25.68 14.42
C MET A 44 -16.77 24.88 15.51
N GLN A 45 -16.51 23.61 15.25
CA GLN A 45 -15.61 22.87 16.15
C GLN A 45 -14.23 23.48 16.06
N SER A 46 -13.71 23.92 17.21
CA SER A 46 -12.27 24.22 17.31
C SER A 46 -11.48 23.00 16.84
N PRO A 47 -10.48 23.16 15.97
CA PRO A 47 -9.68 22.05 15.53
C PRO A 47 -9.13 21.34 16.77
N VAL A 48 -9.36 20.05 16.89
CA VAL A 48 -8.78 19.24 17.97
C VAL A 48 -7.27 19.39 17.88
N PRO A 49 -6.60 19.90 18.93
CA PRO A 49 -5.18 20.10 18.88
C PRO A 49 -4.49 18.77 18.57
N PHE A 50 -3.66 18.75 17.57
CA PHE A 50 -2.79 17.63 17.26
C PHE A 50 -1.42 17.95 17.84
N ASP A 51 -0.99 17.17 18.81
CA ASP A 51 0.35 17.26 19.35
C ASP A 51 1.23 16.16 18.73
N PRO A 52 2.09 16.50 17.77
CA PRO A 52 2.93 15.53 17.10
C PRO A 52 4.14 15.10 17.97
N THR A 53 4.34 15.70 19.14
CA THR A 53 5.55 15.52 19.95
C THR A 53 5.49 14.28 20.85
N HIS A 54 4.32 13.73 21.11
CA HIS A 54 4.13 12.67 22.11
C HIS A 54 4.24 11.25 21.54
N GLU A 55 3.91 11.02 20.27
CA GLU A 55 3.97 9.69 19.64
C GLU A 55 4.29 9.77 18.15
N PRO A 56 5.01 8.77 17.59
CA PRO A 56 5.19 8.66 16.15
C PRO A 56 3.83 8.60 15.44
N VAL A 57 3.67 9.39 14.40
CA VAL A 57 2.42 9.43 13.65
C VAL A 57 2.30 8.17 12.80
N ARG A 58 1.26 7.38 13.08
CA ARG A 58 0.98 6.16 12.31
C ARG A 58 0.50 6.50 10.91
N GLY A 59 0.91 5.70 9.93
CA GLY A 59 0.51 5.87 8.53
C GLY A 59 1.70 6.05 7.58
N GLY A 60 2.88 6.32 8.11
CA GLY A 60 4.13 6.35 7.36
C GLY A 60 4.04 7.15 6.04
N ALA A 61 4.58 6.61 4.97
CA ALA A 61 4.53 7.21 3.64
C ALA A 61 3.10 7.42 3.11
N THR A 62 2.15 6.54 3.48
CA THR A 62 0.75 6.66 3.04
C THR A 62 0.08 7.93 3.60
N LEU A 63 0.45 8.36 4.81
CA LEU A 63 -0.04 9.63 5.36
C LEU A 63 0.41 10.81 4.48
N ILE A 64 1.69 10.84 4.11
CA ILE A 64 2.26 11.91 3.26
C ILE A 64 1.62 11.89 1.87
N ASN A 65 1.48 10.70 1.26
CA ASN A 65 0.84 10.55 -0.04
C ASN A 65 -0.62 11.04 -0.01
N ASN A 66 -1.40 10.62 0.98
CA ASN A 66 -2.79 11.05 1.12
C ASN A 66 -2.88 12.55 1.36
N GLN A 67 -1.99 13.12 2.19
CA GLN A 67 -1.95 14.56 2.43
C GLN A 67 -1.59 15.35 1.17
N ALA A 68 -0.67 14.85 0.35
CA ALA A 68 -0.28 15.49 -0.90
C ALA A 68 -1.40 15.46 -1.95
N ILE A 69 -2.16 14.36 -2.02
CA ILE A 69 -3.25 14.18 -2.97
C ILE A 69 -4.51 14.95 -2.51
N CYS A 70 -4.95 14.72 -1.27
CA CYS A 70 -6.16 15.31 -0.71
C CYS A 70 -6.09 15.34 0.82
N PRO A 71 -5.92 16.54 1.44
CA PRO A 71 -5.86 16.68 2.89
C PRO A 71 -7.10 16.15 3.62
N LEU A 72 -8.29 16.28 3.03
CA LEU A 72 -9.52 15.72 3.60
C LEU A 72 -9.48 14.20 3.65
N ASN A 73 -8.97 13.55 2.60
CA ASN A 73 -8.79 12.10 2.57
C ASN A 73 -7.77 11.65 3.63
N ALA A 74 -6.67 12.39 3.78
CA ALA A 74 -5.69 12.13 4.83
C ALA A 74 -6.31 12.24 6.23
N PHE A 75 -7.07 13.28 6.48
CA PHE A 75 -7.78 13.47 7.74
C PHE A 75 -8.77 12.33 8.00
N ALA A 76 -9.59 11.98 7.01
CA ALA A 76 -10.58 10.91 7.13
C ALA A 76 -9.92 9.56 7.46
N ILE A 77 -8.88 9.17 6.72
CA ILE A 77 -8.22 7.87 6.88
C ILE A 77 -7.35 7.85 8.15
N HIS A 78 -6.48 8.85 8.33
CA HIS A 78 -5.45 8.78 9.37
C HIS A 78 -5.93 9.31 10.72
N ARG A 79 -6.83 10.29 10.73
CA ARG A 79 -7.34 10.90 11.96
C ARG A 79 -8.67 10.26 12.41
N LEU A 80 -9.65 10.16 11.51
CA LEU A 80 -10.96 9.58 11.81
C LEU A 80 -10.98 8.05 11.69
N LYS A 81 -9.89 7.42 11.21
CA LYS A 81 -9.79 5.96 11.00
C LYS A 81 -10.88 5.41 10.08
N MET A 82 -11.33 6.22 9.13
CA MET A 82 -12.28 5.76 8.13
C MET A 82 -11.66 4.69 7.23
N VAL A 83 -12.37 3.61 7.04
CA VAL A 83 -11.98 2.52 6.15
C VAL A 83 -12.90 2.55 4.94
N ARG A 84 -12.32 2.59 3.73
CA ARG A 84 -13.12 2.47 2.51
C ARG A 84 -13.65 1.04 2.43
N PRO A 85 -14.98 0.85 2.28
CA PRO A 85 -15.52 -0.50 2.07
C PRO A 85 -14.92 -1.12 0.82
N GLU A 86 -14.43 -2.35 0.93
CA GLU A 86 -13.98 -3.10 -0.24
C GLU A 86 -15.19 -3.55 -1.06
N LEU A 87 -15.17 -3.27 -2.36
CA LEU A 87 -16.18 -3.80 -3.26
C LEU A 87 -15.95 -5.31 -3.40
N PRO A 88 -17.03 -6.12 -3.38
CA PRO A 88 -16.91 -7.55 -3.61
C PRO A 88 -16.22 -7.84 -4.95
N HIS A 89 -15.20 -8.66 -4.93
CA HIS A 89 -14.45 -9.06 -6.11
C HIS A 89 -14.22 -10.57 -6.10
N GLN A 90 -14.02 -11.15 -7.30
CA GLN A 90 -13.68 -12.57 -7.40
C GLN A 90 -12.18 -12.77 -7.19
N GLY A 91 -11.82 -13.72 -6.32
CA GLY A 91 -10.43 -14.07 -6.04
C GLY A 91 -9.75 -13.16 -5.03
N LEU A 92 -8.43 -13.04 -5.11
CA LEU A 92 -7.62 -12.22 -4.22
C LEU A 92 -7.68 -10.75 -4.60
N SER A 93 -7.81 -9.85 -3.61
CA SER A 93 -7.63 -8.41 -3.81
C SER A 93 -6.17 -8.08 -4.13
N ASN A 94 -5.93 -6.87 -4.66
CA ASN A 94 -4.56 -6.41 -4.90
C ASN A 94 -3.75 -6.33 -3.61
N LEU A 95 -4.37 -5.93 -2.51
CA LEU A 95 -3.74 -5.90 -1.19
C LEU A 95 -3.35 -7.31 -0.72
N GLN A 96 -4.26 -8.28 -0.85
CA GLN A 96 -3.98 -9.67 -0.48
C GLN A 96 -2.86 -10.27 -1.32
N ARG A 97 -2.83 -9.99 -2.64
CA ARG A 97 -1.73 -10.42 -3.53
C ARG A 97 -0.41 -9.79 -3.15
N GLY A 98 -0.42 -8.50 -2.78
CA GLY A 98 0.76 -7.81 -2.27
C GLY A 98 1.28 -8.47 -1.00
N ASN A 99 0.41 -8.67 0.00
CA ASN A 99 0.78 -9.27 1.27
C ASN A 99 1.36 -10.68 1.12
N LEU A 100 0.78 -11.52 0.24
CA LEU A 100 1.35 -12.84 -0.07
C LEU A 100 2.75 -12.74 -0.65
N LEU A 101 2.95 -11.81 -1.59
CA LEU A 101 4.26 -11.60 -2.22
C LEU A 101 5.30 -11.17 -1.18
N HIS A 102 4.99 -10.14 -0.37
CA HIS A 102 5.88 -9.65 0.68
C HIS A 102 6.25 -10.76 1.66
N GLN A 103 5.28 -11.54 2.13
CA GLN A 103 5.52 -12.63 3.06
C GLN A 103 6.43 -13.72 2.47
N ILE A 104 6.24 -14.09 1.19
CA ILE A 104 7.09 -15.07 0.52
C ILE A 104 8.50 -14.51 0.34
N MET A 105 8.63 -13.26 -0.12
CA MET A 105 9.94 -12.63 -0.32
C MET A 105 10.70 -12.47 0.99
N PHE A 106 10.01 -12.13 2.07
CA PHE A 106 10.58 -12.11 3.41
C PHE A 106 11.17 -13.47 3.80
N LEU A 107 10.39 -14.55 3.69
CA LEU A 107 10.85 -15.90 4.08
C LEU A 107 11.99 -16.40 3.22
N LEU A 108 11.98 -16.12 1.90
CA LEU A 108 13.06 -16.45 1.00
C LEU A 108 14.36 -15.79 1.43
N TRP A 109 14.35 -14.48 1.57
CA TRP A 109 15.56 -13.72 1.90
C TRP A 109 15.99 -13.87 3.35
N ASP A 110 15.08 -14.20 4.25
CA ASP A 110 15.43 -14.59 5.61
C ASP A 110 16.21 -15.89 5.67
N SER A 111 15.89 -16.82 4.78
CA SER A 111 16.60 -18.10 4.64
C SER A 111 17.92 -17.96 3.89
N TRP A 112 17.96 -17.21 2.78
CA TRP A 112 19.10 -17.18 1.86
C TRP A 112 20.16 -16.15 2.22
N ARG A 113 19.77 -15.01 2.72
CA ARG A 113 20.62 -13.92 3.24
C ARG A 113 21.59 -13.27 2.25
N SER A 114 21.96 -13.89 1.14
CA SER A 114 22.93 -13.34 0.21
C SER A 114 22.69 -13.79 -1.24
N SER A 115 23.25 -13.02 -2.19
CA SER A 115 23.26 -13.40 -3.60
C SER A 115 24.12 -14.64 -3.88
N SER A 116 25.13 -14.91 -3.05
CA SER A 116 25.97 -16.11 -3.21
C SER A 116 25.14 -17.39 -3.10
N TYR A 117 24.11 -17.41 -2.24
CA TYR A 117 23.20 -18.54 -2.14
C TYR A 117 22.50 -18.86 -3.47
N LEU A 118 22.12 -17.83 -4.24
CA LEU A 118 21.50 -18.02 -5.56
C LEU A 118 22.48 -18.59 -6.60
N HIS A 119 23.78 -18.31 -6.47
CA HIS A 119 24.80 -18.76 -7.42
C HIS A 119 25.34 -20.14 -7.06
N ASP A 120 25.48 -20.43 -5.77
CA ASP A 120 26.12 -21.66 -5.28
C ASP A 120 25.13 -22.83 -5.17
N THR A 121 23.83 -22.54 -5.14
CA THR A 121 22.76 -23.55 -5.00
C THR A 121 22.23 -23.96 -6.37
N SER A 122 21.99 -25.27 -6.55
CA SER A 122 21.40 -25.78 -7.79
C SER A 122 20.00 -25.26 -8.03
N ASP A 123 19.65 -25.02 -9.30
CA ASP A 123 18.31 -24.51 -9.69
C ASP A 123 17.18 -25.42 -9.16
N GLN A 124 17.38 -26.73 -9.20
CA GLN A 124 16.40 -27.69 -8.68
C GLN A 124 16.13 -27.50 -7.18
N LEU A 125 17.15 -27.23 -6.39
CA LEU A 125 16.98 -27.01 -4.94
C LEU A 125 16.33 -25.66 -4.66
N LEU A 126 16.70 -24.61 -5.41
CA LEU A 126 16.06 -23.30 -5.30
C LEU A 126 14.57 -23.37 -5.66
N GLU A 127 14.20 -24.08 -6.73
CA GLU A 127 12.80 -24.29 -7.11
C GLU A 127 12.02 -25.06 -6.04
N GLN A 128 12.60 -26.10 -5.47
CA GLN A 128 11.97 -26.86 -4.38
C GLN A 128 11.73 -26.02 -3.14
N GLN A 129 12.71 -25.20 -2.74
CA GLN A 129 12.57 -24.31 -1.60
C GLN A 129 11.51 -23.24 -1.85
N LEU A 130 11.51 -22.64 -3.04
CA LEU A 130 10.51 -21.66 -3.44
C LEU A 130 9.12 -22.26 -3.43
N GLU A 131 8.94 -23.46 -4.00
CA GLU A 131 7.66 -24.14 -4.03
C GLU A 131 7.15 -24.45 -2.62
N GLN A 132 8.02 -24.90 -1.73
CA GLN A 132 7.68 -25.17 -0.33
C GLN A 132 7.24 -23.92 0.39
N ILE A 133 7.99 -22.82 0.29
CA ILE A 133 7.63 -21.53 0.94
C ILE A 133 6.30 -21.02 0.43
N ILE A 134 6.08 -21.05 -0.89
CA ILE A 134 4.81 -20.64 -1.49
C ILE A 134 3.65 -21.51 -0.96
N ALA A 135 3.86 -22.82 -0.88
CA ALA A 135 2.85 -23.74 -0.38
C ALA A 135 2.48 -23.41 1.07
N ASP A 136 3.46 -23.24 1.94
CA ASP A 136 3.28 -22.98 3.36
C ASP A 136 2.57 -21.65 3.62
N VAL A 137 2.96 -20.60 2.88
CA VAL A 137 2.31 -19.28 2.97
C VAL A 137 0.86 -19.35 2.51
N ILE A 138 0.58 -19.96 1.36
CA ILE A 138 -0.77 -20.07 0.83
C ILE A 138 -1.65 -20.93 1.76
N ASP A 139 -1.13 -22.03 2.29
CA ASP A 139 -1.87 -22.90 3.18
C ASP A 139 -2.20 -22.22 4.51
N THR A 140 -1.26 -21.45 5.04
CA THR A 140 -1.50 -20.61 6.22
C THR A 140 -2.56 -19.56 5.95
N GLN A 141 -2.46 -18.83 4.84
CA GLN A 141 -3.40 -17.76 4.48
C GLN A 141 -4.79 -18.30 4.06
N SER A 142 -4.89 -19.54 3.63
CA SER A 142 -6.17 -20.16 3.28
C SER A 142 -7.16 -20.23 4.46
N ARG A 143 -6.67 -20.15 5.68
CA ARG A 143 -7.50 -20.11 6.90
C ARG A 143 -8.26 -18.79 7.01
N HIS A 144 -7.66 -17.70 6.51
CA HIS A 144 -8.18 -16.34 6.64
C HIS A 144 -8.79 -15.81 5.33
N ILE A 145 -8.36 -16.33 4.19
CA ILE A 145 -8.78 -15.86 2.86
C ILE A 145 -9.66 -16.92 2.19
N PRO A 146 -11.00 -16.72 2.14
CA PRO A 146 -11.93 -17.75 1.69
C PRO A 146 -11.67 -18.29 0.28
N CYS A 147 -11.25 -17.44 -0.68
CA CYS A 147 -11.00 -17.90 -2.05
C CYS A 147 -9.80 -18.87 -2.16
N LEU A 148 -8.87 -18.86 -1.21
CA LEU A 148 -7.76 -19.81 -1.16
C LEU A 148 -8.13 -21.17 -0.59
N ARG A 149 -9.36 -21.38 -0.09
CA ARG A 149 -9.83 -22.69 0.40
C ARG A 149 -10.09 -23.66 -0.75
N GLY A 150 -10.41 -23.14 -1.94
CA GLY A 150 -10.65 -23.97 -3.13
C GLY A 150 -9.34 -24.47 -3.74
N ASP A 151 -9.18 -25.80 -3.88
CA ASP A 151 -7.94 -26.42 -4.36
C ASP A 151 -7.50 -25.92 -5.72
N ARG A 152 -8.43 -25.75 -6.66
CA ARG A 152 -8.14 -25.27 -8.00
C ARG A 152 -7.60 -23.84 -8.00
N TYR A 153 -8.19 -22.96 -7.22
CA TYR A 153 -7.75 -21.56 -7.15
C TYR A 153 -6.38 -21.47 -6.45
N ARG A 154 -6.20 -22.22 -5.38
CA ARG A 154 -4.94 -22.35 -4.66
C ARG A 154 -3.80 -22.81 -5.58
N LEU A 155 -4.04 -23.84 -6.39
CA LEU A 155 -3.05 -24.32 -7.36
C LEU A 155 -2.70 -23.27 -8.41
N LEU A 156 -3.69 -22.54 -8.92
CA LEU A 156 -3.45 -21.44 -9.89
C LEU A 156 -2.60 -20.33 -9.27
N GLU A 157 -2.89 -19.94 -8.02
CA GLU A 157 -2.15 -18.89 -7.34
C GLU A 157 -0.72 -19.31 -7.00
N ARG A 158 -0.49 -20.57 -6.59
CA ARG A 158 0.86 -21.14 -6.41
C ARG A 158 1.67 -21.03 -7.70
N ARG A 159 1.12 -21.47 -8.83
CA ARG A 159 1.79 -21.38 -10.14
C ARG A 159 2.08 -19.95 -10.57
N ARG A 160 1.15 -19.03 -10.30
CA ARG A 160 1.32 -17.61 -10.61
C ARG A 160 2.50 -17.02 -9.81
N LEU A 161 2.53 -17.26 -8.50
CA LEU A 161 3.58 -16.78 -7.60
C LEU A 161 4.92 -17.40 -7.96
N GLN A 162 4.99 -18.70 -8.20
CA GLN A 162 6.21 -19.38 -8.62
C GLN A 162 6.78 -18.74 -9.88
N LYS A 163 5.96 -18.56 -10.93
CA LYS A 163 6.40 -17.92 -12.18
C LYS A 163 6.85 -16.48 -11.99
N LEU A 164 6.18 -15.71 -11.13
CA LEU A 164 6.52 -14.32 -10.85
C LEU A 164 7.85 -14.22 -10.12
N ILE A 165 8.02 -15.00 -9.05
CA ILE A 165 9.20 -14.95 -8.20
C ILE A 165 10.41 -15.53 -8.92
N SER A 166 10.28 -16.63 -9.68
CA SER A 166 11.39 -17.16 -10.49
C SER A 166 11.96 -16.10 -11.45
N ARG A 167 11.08 -15.34 -12.14
CA ARG A 167 11.54 -14.23 -12.99
C ARG A 167 12.24 -13.12 -12.22
N TRP A 168 11.78 -12.85 -11.01
CA TRP A 168 12.44 -11.89 -10.14
C TRP A 168 13.81 -12.39 -9.72
N LEU A 169 13.96 -13.66 -9.37
CA LEU A 169 15.22 -14.26 -9.00
C LEU A 169 16.23 -14.27 -10.15
N ASP A 170 15.77 -14.37 -11.40
CA ASP A 170 16.63 -14.22 -12.59
C ASP A 170 17.21 -12.79 -12.66
N VAL A 171 16.46 -11.78 -12.28
CA VAL A 171 16.95 -10.39 -12.17
C VAL A 171 17.94 -10.25 -11.01
N GLU A 172 17.64 -10.85 -9.86
CA GLU A 172 18.53 -10.81 -8.69
C GLU A 172 19.89 -11.45 -8.98
N ARG A 173 19.93 -12.53 -9.78
CA ARG A 173 21.18 -13.16 -10.23
C ARG A 173 22.06 -12.28 -11.10
N GLN A 174 21.47 -11.31 -11.81
CA GLN A 174 22.21 -10.41 -12.68
C GLN A 174 22.76 -9.17 -11.95
N ARG A 175 22.38 -8.99 -10.69
CA ARG A 175 22.85 -7.88 -9.87
C ARG A 175 24.28 -8.12 -9.37
N GLU A 176 24.93 -7.02 -8.97
CA GLU A 176 26.19 -7.10 -8.22
C GLU A 176 25.98 -7.93 -6.93
N PRO A 177 27.02 -8.64 -6.47
CA PRO A 177 26.95 -9.42 -5.24
C PRO A 177 26.48 -8.58 -4.06
N PHE A 178 25.53 -9.11 -3.29
CA PHE A 178 24.93 -8.43 -2.15
C PHE A 178 24.71 -9.37 -0.96
N GLU A 179 24.60 -8.75 0.21
CA GLU A 179 24.15 -9.39 1.44
C GLU A 179 22.89 -8.68 1.96
N VAL A 180 21.93 -9.45 2.44
CA VAL A 180 20.70 -8.90 3.02
C VAL A 180 20.96 -8.46 4.45
N LEU A 181 21.00 -7.16 4.68
CA LEU A 181 21.20 -6.57 6.01
C LEU A 181 19.96 -6.64 6.88
N ALA A 182 18.82 -6.27 6.32
CA ALA A 182 17.58 -6.20 7.07
C ALA A 182 16.37 -6.55 6.19
N LEU A 183 15.36 -7.12 6.82
CA LEU A 183 14.06 -7.46 6.26
C LEU A 183 12.97 -6.92 7.17
N GLU A 184 11.86 -6.39 6.58
CA GLU A 184 10.72 -5.81 7.30
C GLU A 184 11.19 -4.86 8.44
N HIS A 185 12.22 -4.06 8.12
CA HIS A 185 12.88 -3.21 9.10
C HIS A 185 12.05 -1.97 9.40
N SER A 186 11.59 -1.89 10.66
CA SER A 186 10.89 -0.70 11.14
C SER A 186 11.88 0.38 11.57
N THR A 187 11.72 1.57 11.01
CA THR A 187 12.52 2.75 11.35
C THR A 187 11.63 3.96 11.55
N THR A 188 12.19 5.02 12.12
CA THR A 188 11.50 6.29 12.29
C THR A 188 12.24 7.38 11.54
N VAL A 189 11.48 8.20 10.83
CA VAL A 189 12.00 9.37 10.12
C VAL A 189 11.38 10.62 10.71
N GLN A 190 12.21 11.64 10.93
CA GLN A 190 11.75 12.93 11.47
C GLN A 190 11.63 13.95 10.33
N LEU A 191 10.42 14.45 10.12
CA LEU A 191 10.11 15.51 9.18
C LEU A 191 9.64 16.76 9.94
N GLY A 192 10.55 17.68 10.22
CA GLY A 192 10.26 18.82 11.09
C GLY A 192 9.86 18.35 12.49
N THR A 193 8.62 18.63 12.89
CA THR A 193 8.04 18.20 14.18
C THR A 193 7.36 16.83 14.11
N LEU A 194 7.22 16.24 12.91
CA LEU A 194 6.55 14.95 12.75
C LEU A 194 7.55 13.81 12.81
N THR A 195 7.27 12.82 13.64
CA THR A 195 7.98 11.54 13.66
C THR A 195 7.11 10.50 12.97
N LEU A 196 7.57 9.97 11.83
CA LEU A 196 6.88 8.96 11.05
C LEU A 196 7.50 7.58 11.29
N SER A 197 6.66 6.59 11.51
CA SER A 197 7.10 5.18 11.53
C SER A 197 7.01 4.61 10.11
N LEU A 198 8.11 4.07 9.62
CA LEU A 198 8.25 3.47 8.30
C LEU A 198 8.70 2.02 8.43
N THR A 199 8.30 1.18 7.50
CA THR A 199 8.79 -0.21 7.39
C THR A 199 9.38 -0.40 6.00
N LEU A 200 10.65 -0.83 5.96
CA LEU A 200 11.37 -1.13 4.74
C LEU A 200 11.32 -2.63 4.49
N ASP A 201 10.93 -3.05 3.29
CA ASP A 201 10.78 -4.47 2.98
C ASP A 201 12.12 -5.20 3.03
N ARG A 202 13.15 -4.61 2.42
CA ARG A 202 14.50 -5.20 2.37
C ARG A 202 15.57 -4.13 2.20
N ILE A 203 16.72 -4.35 2.87
CA ILE A 203 17.93 -3.54 2.71
C ILE A 203 19.08 -4.48 2.38
N ASP A 204 19.75 -4.24 1.24
CA ASP A 204 20.92 -4.96 0.80
C ASP A 204 22.18 -4.14 0.99
N GLN A 205 23.28 -4.82 1.32
CA GLN A 205 24.65 -4.28 1.27
C GLN A 205 25.32 -4.72 -0.03
N ILE A 206 25.79 -3.75 -0.82
CA ILE A 206 26.55 -3.96 -2.06
C ILE A 206 27.87 -3.20 -1.91
N GLY A 207 28.94 -3.91 -1.55
CA GLY A 207 30.21 -3.24 -1.19
C GLY A 207 29.99 -2.22 -0.06
N GLU A 208 30.28 -0.94 -0.31
CA GLU A 208 30.04 0.14 0.67
C GLU A 208 28.66 0.79 0.59
N LYS A 209 27.85 0.40 -0.39
CA LYS A 209 26.56 1.00 -0.66
C LYS A 209 25.42 0.17 -0.03
N ARG A 210 24.37 0.86 0.38
CA ARG A 210 23.11 0.23 0.79
C ARG A 210 22.05 0.44 -0.29
N LEU A 211 21.33 -0.62 -0.62
CA LEU A 211 20.22 -0.58 -1.55
C LEU A 211 18.93 -0.91 -0.81
N ILE A 212 17.95 -0.01 -0.90
CA ILE A 212 16.62 -0.23 -0.33
C ILE A 212 15.73 -0.79 -1.43
N ILE A 213 15.05 -1.89 -1.14
CA ILE A 213 14.15 -2.57 -2.05
C ILE A 213 12.74 -2.57 -1.43
N ASP A 214 11.77 -2.17 -2.23
CA ASP A 214 10.35 -2.17 -1.89
C ASP A 214 9.60 -2.95 -2.97
N TYR A 215 8.89 -4.00 -2.57
CA TYR A 215 8.20 -4.90 -3.48
C TYR A 215 6.82 -4.36 -3.85
N LYS A 216 6.57 -4.12 -5.12
CA LYS A 216 5.27 -3.66 -5.63
C LYS A 216 4.68 -4.66 -6.60
N SER A 217 3.47 -5.11 -6.34
CA SER A 217 2.72 -6.01 -7.24
C SER A 217 1.93 -5.26 -8.32
N GLY A 218 1.86 -3.93 -8.25
CA GLY A 218 1.16 -3.06 -9.19
C GLY A 218 2.10 -2.34 -10.16
N ALA A 219 1.54 -1.48 -11.01
CA ALA A 219 2.32 -0.60 -11.87
C ALA A 219 3.09 0.42 -11.03
N VAL A 220 4.38 0.55 -11.29
CA VAL A 220 5.29 1.48 -10.61
C VAL A 220 5.74 2.57 -11.59
N SER A 221 5.80 3.81 -11.13
CA SER A 221 6.32 4.95 -11.88
C SER A 221 7.17 5.80 -10.97
N SER A 222 8.40 6.10 -11.39
CA SER A 222 9.29 7.04 -10.70
C SER A 222 8.93 8.51 -10.93
N GLY A 223 7.99 8.82 -11.82
CA GLY A 223 7.61 10.19 -12.16
C GLY A 223 7.06 11.00 -10.98
N GLY A 224 6.49 10.32 -9.98
CA GLY A 224 5.98 10.97 -8.77
C GLY A 224 7.05 11.47 -7.80
N TRP A 225 8.31 11.02 -7.93
CA TRP A 225 9.39 11.37 -6.99
C TRP A 225 9.98 12.76 -7.24
N HIS A 226 9.83 13.29 -8.46
CA HIS A 226 10.38 14.57 -8.87
C HIS A 226 9.31 15.66 -9.05
N ALA A 227 8.06 15.36 -8.73
CA ALA A 227 6.97 16.32 -8.81
C ALA A 227 7.08 17.38 -7.68
N GLN A 228 6.53 18.57 -7.89
CA GLN A 228 6.41 19.59 -6.84
C GLN A 228 5.66 19.11 -5.61
N ARG A 229 4.76 18.14 -5.77
CA ARG A 229 4.14 17.37 -4.70
C ARG A 229 4.51 15.90 -4.89
N LEU A 230 5.06 15.29 -3.87
CA LEU A 230 5.40 13.86 -3.88
C LEU A 230 4.09 13.05 -3.84
N PHE A 231 3.74 12.42 -4.95
CA PHE A 231 2.59 11.50 -5.01
C PHE A 231 2.96 10.08 -4.57
N ASP A 232 4.26 9.77 -4.56
CA ASP A 232 4.82 8.54 -4.00
C ASP A 232 6.04 8.93 -3.15
N ALA A 233 5.80 9.10 -1.84
CA ALA A 233 6.81 9.53 -0.89
C ALA A 233 7.58 8.37 -0.26
N GLN A 234 7.24 7.11 -0.56
CA GLN A 234 7.76 5.97 0.18
C GLN A 234 9.28 5.86 0.06
N LEU A 235 9.81 5.65 -1.14
CA LEU A 235 11.26 5.55 -1.35
C LEU A 235 12.01 6.86 -1.01
N PRO A 236 11.55 8.07 -1.39
CA PRO A 236 12.17 9.30 -0.94
C PRO A 236 12.30 9.44 0.57
N LEU A 237 11.31 8.99 1.34
CA LEU A 237 11.35 9.03 2.81
C LEU A 237 12.35 8.03 3.42
N TYR A 238 12.71 6.98 2.69
CA TYR A 238 13.69 6.01 3.18
C TYR A 238 15.14 6.49 3.03
N VAL A 239 15.39 7.55 2.26
CA VAL A 239 16.73 8.08 1.96
C VAL A 239 17.03 9.32 2.80
N VAL A 240 16.05 9.86 3.52
CA VAL A 240 16.20 11.01 4.43
C VAL A 240 16.71 10.54 5.78
#